data_b6107c4c7e09bd2083dacad72be8abd7
#
_entry.id   b6107c4c7e09bd2083dacad72be8abd7
#
_cell.length_a   1.000
_cell.length_b   1.000
_cell.length_c   1.000
_cell.angle_alpha   90.00
_cell.angle_beta   90.00
_cell.angle_gamma   90.00
#
_symmetry.space_group_name_H-M   'P 1'
#
loop_
_entity.id
_entity.type
_entity.pdbx_description
1 polymer ?
#
loop_
_entity_poly.entity_id
_entity_poly.type
_entity_poly.pdbx_seq_one_letter_code
_entity_poly.pdbx_strand_id
1 'polypeptide(L)'
;IAISSVSFSAVTLARVRKLEDNLSAVQHSVTSIDSDINSTLNSAITTITQTAEKSASIVSDYKVIWGECSQQNQTMEMTVRIMPKEFDDQTQVRLRCTGHSAKDQGYDMVFDTEGFEERSVDAERVESGVYEAQMTIPLVDYVSLTVEMQDGTAIRQEKLQDQSAVWGLKL
;
A
#
# COMPACT_ATOMS: atom_id res chain seq x y z
N ILE A 1 -30.14 -5.62 -72.36
CA ILE A 1 -30.07 -6.55 -71.19
C ILE A 1 -28.76 -6.42 -70.40
N ALA A 2 -27.61 -6.04 -70.98
CA ALA A 2 -26.32 -5.95 -70.32
C ALA A 2 -26.20 -4.76 -69.30
N ILE A 3 -26.93 -3.67 -69.48
CA ILE A 3 -26.85 -2.48 -68.64
C ILE A 3 -27.48 -2.71 -67.24
N SER A 4 -28.51 -3.52 -67.15
CA SER A 4 -29.21 -3.77 -65.86
C SER A 4 -28.38 -4.59 -64.88
N SER A 5 -27.49 -5.46 -65.34
CA SER A 5 -26.67 -6.33 -64.48
C SER A 5 -25.52 -5.56 -63.80
N VAL A 6 -24.94 -4.58 -64.52
CA VAL A 6 -23.86 -3.74 -63.98
C VAL A 6 -24.37 -2.81 -62.88
N SER A 7 -25.55 -2.21 -63.03
CA SER A 7 -26.16 -1.33 -62.03
C SER A 7 -26.50 -2.09 -60.74
N PHE A 8 -27.00 -3.33 -60.84
CA PHE A 8 -27.30 -4.17 -59.70
C PHE A 8 -26.03 -4.56 -58.93
N SER A 9 -24.97 -4.92 -59.61
CA SER A 9 -23.67 -5.25 -59.02
C SER A 9 -23.05 -4.05 -58.25
N ALA A 10 -23.15 -2.84 -58.82
CA ALA A 10 -22.62 -1.65 -58.15
C ALA A 10 -23.35 -1.31 -56.85
N VAL A 11 -24.70 -1.46 -56.83
CA VAL A 11 -25.51 -1.24 -55.62
C VAL A 11 -25.20 -2.27 -54.54
N THR A 12 -25.04 -3.54 -54.96
CA THR A 12 -24.70 -4.61 -54.05
C THR A 12 -23.31 -4.41 -53.42
N LEU A 13 -22.33 -4.02 -54.22
CA LEU A 13 -20.96 -3.71 -53.76
C LEU A 13 -20.93 -2.54 -52.76
N ALA A 14 -21.70 -1.50 -53.03
CA ALA A 14 -21.81 -0.36 -52.08
C ALA A 14 -22.45 -0.76 -50.74
N ARG A 15 -23.44 -1.65 -50.78
CA ARG A 15 -24.07 -2.21 -49.55
C ARG A 15 -23.11 -3.09 -48.75
N VAL A 16 -22.32 -3.92 -49.42
CA VAL A 16 -21.32 -4.77 -48.77
C VAL A 16 -20.28 -3.90 -48.05
N ARG A 17 -19.72 -2.90 -48.73
CA ARG A 17 -18.75 -1.94 -48.12
C ARG A 17 -19.34 -1.26 -46.89
N LYS A 18 -20.59 -0.78 -46.99
CA LYS A 18 -21.24 -0.13 -45.86
C LYS A 18 -21.45 -1.10 -44.66
N LEU A 19 -21.69 -2.39 -44.94
CA LEU A 19 -21.78 -3.43 -43.89
C LEU A 19 -20.42 -3.71 -43.29
N GLU A 20 -19.36 -3.75 -44.06
CA GLU A 20 -17.98 -3.91 -43.56
C GLU A 20 -17.57 -2.73 -42.68
N ASP A 21 -17.87 -1.49 -43.11
CA ASP A 21 -17.60 -0.29 -42.28
C ASP A 21 -18.38 -0.31 -40.97
N ASN A 22 -19.67 -0.68 -41.01
CA ASN A 22 -20.47 -0.82 -39.82
C ASN A 22 -19.96 -1.91 -38.87
N LEU A 23 -19.54 -3.05 -39.41
CA LEU A 23 -18.98 -4.17 -38.65
C LEU A 23 -17.69 -3.73 -37.96
N SER A 24 -16.81 -3.04 -38.66
CA SER A 24 -15.57 -2.48 -38.10
C SER A 24 -15.86 -1.48 -36.99
N ALA A 25 -16.82 -0.59 -37.17
CA ALA A 25 -17.24 0.38 -36.14
C ALA A 25 -17.80 -0.32 -34.90
N VAL A 26 -18.60 -1.38 -35.05
CA VAL A 26 -19.11 -2.18 -33.95
C VAL A 26 -17.98 -2.91 -33.23
N GLN A 27 -17.02 -3.49 -33.97
CA GLN A 27 -15.86 -4.14 -33.36
C GLN A 27 -15.05 -3.17 -32.50
N HIS A 28 -14.76 -1.96 -33.03
CA HIS A 28 -14.08 -0.93 -32.27
C HIS A 28 -14.86 -0.51 -31.00
N SER A 29 -16.19 -0.36 -31.14
CA SER A 29 -17.02 -0.01 -29.97
C SER A 29 -17.02 -1.11 -28.90
N VAL A 30 -17.09 -2.37 -29.31
CA VAL A 30 -17.03 -3.52 -28.39
C VAL A 30 -15.69 -3.57 -27.66
N THR A 31 -14.57 -3.35 -28.40
CA THR A 31 -13.23 -3.33 -27.79
C THR A 31 -13.08 -2.19 -26.79
N SER A 32 -13.63 -1.00 -27.12
CA SER A 32 -13.63 0.15 -26.22
C SER A 32 -14.44 -0.12 -24.95
N ILE A 33 -15.64 -0.67 -25.09
CA ILE A 33 -16.51 -1.04 -23.96
C ILE A 33 -15.82 -2.06 -23.07
N ASP A 34 -15.17 -3.07 -23.63
CA ASP A 34 -14.45 -4.10 -22.86
C ASP A 34 -13.30 -3.48 -22.06
N SER A 35 -12.54 -2.56 -22.66
CA SER A 35 -11.48 -1.80 -21.99
C SER A 35 -12.02 -0.93 -20.85
N ASP A 36 -13.14 -0.23 -21.09
CA ASP A 36 -13.76 0.64 -20.08
C ASP A 36 -14.33 -0.16 -18.91
N ILE A 37 -14.95 -1.32 -19.19
CA ILE A 37 -15.44 -2.25 -18.15
C ILE A 37 -14.27 -2.74 -17.30
N ASN A 38 -13.18 -3.20 -17.92
CA ASN A 38 -12.01 -3.70 -17.18
C ASN A 38 -11.37 -2.61 -16.33
N SER A 39 -11.25 -1.39 -16.84
CA SER A 39 -10.73 -0.25 -16.09
C SER A 39 -11.61 0.10 -14.89
N THR A 40 -12.93 0.15 -15.10
CA THR A 40 -13.90 0.44 -14.04
C THR A 40 -13.91 -0.65 -12.97
N LEU A 41 -13.86 -1.91 -13.38
CA LEU A 41 -13.81 -3.05 -12.45
C LEU A 41 -12.54 -3.03 -11.60
N ASN A 42 -11.37 -2.82 -12.20
CA ASN A 42 -10.11 -2.70 -11.47
C ASN A 42 -10.12 -1.54 -10.47
N SER A 43 -10.66 -0.38 -10.87
CA SER A 43 -10.81 0.77 -9.98
C SER A 43 -11.75 0.47 -8.81
N ALA A 44 -12.87 -0.22 -9.06
CA ALA A 44 -13.81 -0.63 -8.03
C ALA A 44 -13.18 -1.64 -7.05
N ILE A 45 -12.49 -2.64 -7.56
CA ILE A 45 -11.77 -3.63 -6.72
C ILE A 45 -10.75 -2.92 -5.83
N THR A 46 -9.93 -2.02 -6.39
CA THR A 46 -8.95 -1.25 -5.62
C THR A 46 -9.62 -0.45 -4.51
N THR A 47 -10.72 0.24 -4.82
CA THR A 47 -11.46 1.04 -3.83
C THR A 47 -12.06 0.17 -2.73
N ILE A 48 -12.65 -0.97 -3.08
CA ILE A 48 -13.24 -1.91 -2.11
C ILE A 48 -12.15 -2.48 -1.21
N THR A 49 -11.01 -2.90 -1.77
CA THR A 49 -9.88 -3.44 -1.00
C THR A 49 -9.35 -2.40 -0.02
N GLN A 50 -9.08 -1.18 -0.47
CA GLN A 50 -8.62 -0.09 0.41
C GLN A 50 -9.64 0.25 1.51
N THR A 51 -10.94 0.21 1.19
CA THR A 51 -11.98 0.48 2.18
C THR A 51 -12.07 -0.65 3.21
N ALA A 52 -11.96 -1.90 2.78
CA ALA A 52 -11.95 -3.06 3.66
C ALA A 52 -10.71 -3.05 4.58
N GLU A 53 -9.53 -2.76 4.05
CA GLU A 53 -8.29 -2.63 4.83
C GLU A 53 -8.41 -1.52 5.89
N LYS A 54 -8.88 -0.33 5.49
CA LYS A 54 -9.12 0.77 6.43
C LYS A 54 -10.15 0.42 7.50
N SER A 55 -11.18 -0.34 7.16
CA SER A 55 -12.22 -0.74 8.14
C SER A 55 -11.69 -1.79 9.11
N ALA A 56 -10.80 -2.69 8.67
CA ALA A 56 -10.20 -3.73 9.49
C ALA A 56 -9.04 -3.20 10.36
N SER A 57 -8.46 -2.04 10.01
CA SER A 57 -7.38 -1.44 10.78
C SER A 57 -7.81 -1.12 12.21
N ILE A 58 -6.98 -1.47 13.19
CA ILE A 58 -7.18 -1.13 14.61
C ILE A 58 -6.58 0.24 14.97
N VAL A 59 -5.74 0.80 14.08
CA VAL A 59 -5.10 2.09 14.23
C VAL A 59 -5.79 3.11 13.32
N SER A 60 -6.16 4.27 13.85
CA SER A 60 -6.73 5.37 13.06
C SER A 60 -5.65 6.16 12.34
N ASP A 61 -4.52 6.37 13.01
CA ASP A 61 -3.34 7.07 12.47
C ASP A 61 -2.10 6.67 13.26
N TYR A 62 -0.93 6.84 12.65
CA TYR A 62 0.34 6.68 13.33
C TYR A 62 1.41 7.58 12.71
N LYS A 63 2.43 7.91 13.49
CA LYS A 63 3.56 8.72 13.04
C LYS A 63 4.86 8.17 13.59
N VAL A 64 5.82 7.92 12.70
CA VAL A 64 7.19 7.57 13.07
C VAL A 64 8.03 8.84 13.08
N ILE A 65 8.74 9.06 14.18
CA ILE A 65 9.65 10.18 14.40
C ILE A 65 11.03 9.59 14.65
N TRP A 66 11.95 9.91 13.77
CA TRP A 66 13.34 9.52 13.88
C TRP A 66 14.08 10.51 14.77
N GLY A 67 14.77 10.00 15.78
CA GLY A 67 15.54 10.77 16.76
C GLY A 67 17.02 10.81 16.41
N GLU A 68 17.86 10.86 17.45
CA GLU A 68 19.30 10.98 17.30
C GLU A 68 19.92 9.68 16.75
N CYS A 69 20.87 9.83 15.83
CA CYS A 69 21.66 8.76 15.26
C CYS A 69 23.07 8.76 15.89
N SER A 70 23.46 7.65 16.50
CA SER A 70 24.81 7.44 17.02
C SER A 70 25.60 6.58 16.04
N GLN A 71 26.49 7.22 15.27
CA GLN A 71 27.40 6.49 14.38
C GLN A 71 28.40 5.60 15.17
N GLN A 72 28.80 6.04 16.35
CA GLN A 72 29.72 5.31 17.20
C GLN A 72 29.12 3.98 17.69
N ASN A 73 27.85 4.00 18.07
CA ASN A 73 27.13 2.83 18.57
C ASN A 73 26.36 2.09 17.49
N GLN A 74 26.34 2.63 16.27
CA GLN A 74 25.52 2.13 15.15
C GLN A 74 24.05 1.96 15.54
N THR A 75 23.50 2.94 16.25
CA THR A 75 22.13 2.92 16.74
C THR A 75 21.39 4.22 16.44
N MET A 76 20.09 4.14 16.47
CA MET A 76 19.19 5.27 16.31
C MET A 76 18.02 5.20 17.26
N GLU A 77 17.57 6.36 17.67
CA GLU A 77 16.33 6.50 18.41
C GLU A 77 15.14 6.60 17.44
N MET A 78 14.06 5.92 17.79
CA MET A 78 12.80 5.97 17.08
C MET A 78 11.67 6.14 18.08
N THR A 79 10.79 7.08 17.81
CA THR A 79 9.55 7.30 18.55
C THR A 79 8.37 7.06 17.60
N VAL A 80 7.43 6.21 18.00
CA VAL A 80 6.21 5.95 17.22
C VAL A 80 5.01 6.42 18.04
N ARG A 81 4.28 7.39 17.50
CA ARG A 81 2.97 7.80 18.03
C ARG A 81 1.89 6.99 17.34
N ILE A 82 1.00 6.43 18.14
CA ILE A 82 -0.05 5.51 17.70
C ILE A 82 -1.39 6.04 18.20
N MET A 83 -2.34 6.17 17.30
CA MET A 83 -3.72 6.56 17.60
C MET A 83 -4.64 5.38 17.31
N PRO A 84 -5.05 4.59 18.30
CA PRO A 84 -6.05 3.55 18.12
C PRO A 84 -7.39 4.12 17.66
N LYS A 85 -8.17 3.34 16.91
CA LYS A 85 -9.57 3.69 16.58
C LYS A 85 -10.48 3.57 17.78
N GLU A 86 -10.24 2.57 18.60
CA GLU A 86 -11.00 2.28 19.80
C GLU A 86 -10.02 2.11 20.96
N PHE A 87 -10.30 2.71 22.09
CA PHE A 87 -9.48 2.60 23.28
C PHE A 87 -10.32 2.89 24.52
N ASP A 88 -9.93 2.33 25.64
CA ASP A 88 -10.46 2.62 26.97
C ASP A 88 -9.30 2.84 27.97
N ASP A 89 -9.63 2.89 29.25
CA ASP A 89 -8.61 3.10 30.31
C ASP A 89 -7.76 1.86 30.59
N GLN A 90 -8.16 0.69 30.10
CA GLN A 90 -7.44 -0.57 30.25
C GLN A 90 -6.67 -0.99 28.99
N THR A 91 -6.85 -0.27 27.89
CA THR A 91 -6.18 -0.56 26.65
C THR A 91 -4.67 -0.44 26.79
N GLN A 92 -3.96 -1.53 26.52
CA GLN A 92 -2.50 -1.58 26.46
C GLN A 92 -2.07 -1.65 25.00
N VAL A 93 -1.07 -0.85 24.65
CA VAL A 93 -0.51 -0.81 23.30
C VAL A 93 0.95 -1.19 23.38
N ARG A 94 1.37 -2.13 22.53
CA ARG A 94 2.75 -2.56 22.39
C ARG A 94 3.18 -2.39 20.93
N LEU A 95 4.36 -1.85 20.74
CA LEU A 95 5.01 -1.77 19.45
C LEU A 95 6.04 -2.87 19.30
N ARG A 96 5.97 -3.63 18.20
CA ARG A 96 6.97 -4.61 17.79
C ARG A 96 7.68 -4.09 16.55
N CYS A 97 9.00 -4.22 16.52
CA CYS A 97 9.84 -3.71 15.45
C CYS A 97 10.84 -4.78 15.01
N THR A 98 10.97 -4.98 13.71
CA THR A 98 11.98 -5.85 13.09
C THR A 98 12.77 -5.02 12.09
N GLY A 99 14.10 -5.15 12.09
CA GLY A 99 14.98 -4.45 11.16
C GLY A 99 15.39 -5.33 10.00
N HIS A 100 15.45 -4.74 8.80
CA HIS A 100 15.83 -5.42 7.57
C HIS A 100 16.92 -4.66 6.83
N SER A 101 17.81 -5.41 6.18
CA SER A 101 18.79 -4.86 5.27
C SER A 101 18.23 -4.73 3.85
N ALA A 102 18.72 -3.78 3.07
CA ALA A 102 18.31 -3.62 1.67
C ALA A 102 18.64 -4.84 0.80
N LYS A 103 19.64 -5.65 1.17
CA LYS A 103 19.96 -6.92 0.50
C LYS A 103 18.78 -7.88 0.50
N ASP A 104 18.03 -7.92 1.60
CA ASP A 104 16.87 -8.81 1.75
C ASP A 104 15.74 -8.44 0.78
N GLN A 105 15.74 -7.20 0.32
CA GLN A 105 14.75 -6.65 -0.61
C GLN A 105 15.24 -6.64 -2.08
N GLY A 106 16.48 -7.07 -2.34
CA GLY A 106 17.07 -7.09 -3.68
C GLY A 106 17.51 -5.71 -4.21
N TYR A 107 17.66 -4.73 -3.34
CA TYR A 107 18.18 -3.41 -3.68
C TYR A 107 19.68 -3.30 -3.37
N ASP A 108 20.35 -2.36 -4.06
CA ASP A 108 21.72 -1.98 -3.71
C ASP A 108 21.73 -1.34 -2.32
N MET A 109 22.67 -1.79 -1.46
CA MET A 109 22.71 -1.37 -0.07
C MET A 109 23.11 0.09 0.08
N VAL A 110 22.36 0.80 0.91
CA VAL A 110 22.73 2.14 1.38
C VAL A 110 23.73 2.03 2.54
N PHE A 111 23.59 0.99 3.37
CA PHE A 111 24.49 0.68 4.49
C PHE A 111 24.82 -0.81 4.51
N ASP A 112 26.05 -1.17 4.94
CA ASP A 112 26.44 -2.57 5.18
C ASP A 112 25.95 -2.99 6.58
N THR A 113 24.62 -2.99 6.76
CA THR A 113 23.99 -3.33 8.03
C THR A 113 23.27 -4.66 7.92
N GLU A 114 23.41 -5.47 8.95
CA GLU A 114 22.60 -6.67 9.11
C GLU A 114 21.24 -6.28 9.74
N GLY A 115 20.18 -7.02 9.38
CA GLY A 115 18.91 -6.90 10.04
C GLY A 115 18.99 -7.28 11.53
N PHE A 116 17.99 -6.94 12.32
CA PHE A 116 17.89 -7.38 13.70
C PHE A 116 16.59 -8.13 13.95
N GLU A 117 16.65 -9.06 14.91
CA GLU A 117 15.46 -9.78 15.36
C GLU A 117 14.47 -8.84 16.05
N GLU A 118 13.25 -9.33 16.20
CA GLU A 118 12.16 -8.56 16.76
C GLU A 118 12.49 -7.96 18.14
N ARG A 119 12.22 -6.68 18.27
CA ARG A 119 12.22 -5.94 19.52
C ARG A 119 10.81 -5.44 19.82
N SER A 120 10.46 -5.40 21.09
CA SER A 120 9.15 -4.87 21.49
C SER A 120 9.29 -3.88 22.64
N VAL A 121 8.38 -2.92 22.67
CA VAL A 121 8.25 -1.93 23.76
C VAL A 121 6.78 -1.64 24.02
N ASP A 122 6.41 -1.51 25.27
CA ASP A 122 5.08 -1.06 25.66
C ASP A 122 4.99 0.46 25.42
N ALA A 123 3.91 0.90 24.79
CA ALA A 123 3.68 2.30 24.51
C ALA A 123 3.02 2.98 25.72
N GLU A 124 3.49 4.16 26.08
CA GLU A 124 2.93 4.98 27.14
C GLU A 124 1.80 5.86 26.58
N ARG A 125 0.72 5.98 27.35
CA ARG A 125 -0.38 6.88 26.99
C ARG A 125 0.02 8.32 27.34
N VAL A 126 0.32 9.14 26.33
CA VAL A 126 0.73 10.53 26.51
C VAL A 126 -0.43 11.50 26.51
N GLU A 127 -1.49 11.20 25.76
CA GLU A 127 -2.72 11.98 25.67
C GLU A 127 -3.93 11.04 25.57
N SER A 128 -5.14 11.58 25.65
CA SER A 128 -6.36 10.78 25.42
C SER A 128 -6.35 10.20 24.01
N GLY A 129 -6.24 8.88 23.90
CA GLY A 129 -6.21 8.17 22.61
C GLY A 129 -4.89 8.29 21.84
N VAL A 130 -3.81 8.78 22.47
CA VAL A 130 -2.48 8.83 21.87
C VAL A 130 -1.49 8.05 22.73
N TYR A 131 -0.85 7.08 22.12
CA TYR A 131 0.18 6.26 22.74
C TYR A 131 1.53 6.54 22.08
N GLU A 132 2.60 6.55 22.85
CA GLU A 132 3.94 6.81 22.36
C GLU A 132 4.87 5.67 22.79
N ALA A 133 5.51 5.06 21.80
CA ALA A 133 6.51 4.02 21.98
C ALA A 133 7.87 4.54 21.56
N GLN A 134 8.84 4.54 22.48
CA GLN A 134 10.20 4.96 22.22
C GLN A 134 11.16 3.80 22.32
N MET A 135 12.03 3.62 21.35
CA MET A 135 13.05 2.59 21.35
C MET A 135 14.33 3.02 20.62
N THR A 136 15.44 2.41 21.05
CA THR A 136 16.73 2.52 20.34
C THR A 136 16.92 1.25 19.51
N ILE A 137 17.13 1.41 18.21
CA ILE A 137 17.31 0.31 17.27
C ILE A 137 18.70 0.38 16.62
N PRO A 138 19.28 -0.74 16.16
CA PRO A 138 20.44 -0.74 15.28
C PRO A 138 20.15 0.03 13.98
N LEU A 139 21.19 0.57 13.35
CA LEU A 139 21.07 1.15 12.01
C LEU A 139 20.70 0.06 11.00
N VAL A 140 19.59 0.25 10.31
CA VAL A 140 19.08 -0.68 9.28
C VAL A 140 18.48 0.12 8.12
N ASP A 141 18.25 -0.51 6.99
CA ASP A 141 17.69 0.18 5.82
C ASP A 141 16.17 0.33 5.93
N TYR A 142 15.50 -0.67 6.53
CA TYR A 142 14.05 -0.70 6.69
C TYR A 142 13.67 -1.25 8.05
N VAL A 143 12.56 -0.75 8.57
CA VAL A 143 11.90 -1.30 9.75
C VAL A 143 10.47 -1.72 9.41
N SER A 144 10.11 -2.91 9.86
CA SER A 144 8.73 -3.40 9.87
C SER A 144 8.15 -3.18 11.26
N LEU A 145 7.04 -2.48 11.35
CA LEU A 145 6.37 -2.15 12.59
C LEU A 145 5.06 -2.91 12.70
N THR A 146 4.80 -3.50 13.86
CA THR A 146 3.52 -4.14 14.19
C THR A 146 3.02 -3.56 15.51
N VAL A 147 1.79 -3.08 15.49
CA VAL A 147 1.09 -2.63 16.71
C VAL A 147 0.27 -3.79 17.23
N GLU A 148 0.43 -4.07 18.51
CA GLU A 148 -0.37 -5.03 19.27
C GLU A 148 -1.18 -4.24 20.28
N MET A 149 -2.49 -4.45 20.30
CA MET A 149 -3.41 -3.85 21.25
C MET A 149 -4.08 -4.93 22.06
N GLN A 150 -4.00 -4.81 23.36
CA GLN A 150 -4.70 -5.67 24.30
C GLN A 150 -5.81 -4.87 24.98
N ASP A 151 -7.02 -5.40 24.86
CA ASP A 151 -8.24 -4.90 25.48
C ASP A 151 -8.83 -6.05 26.32
N GLY A 152 -8.60 -5.99 27.61
CA GLY A 152 -8.93 -7.10 28.51
C GLY A 152 -8.22 -8.41 28.11
N THR A 153 -8.98 -9.38 27.62
CA THR A 153 -8.45 -10.68 27.15
C THR A 153 -8.23 -10.76 25.64
N ALA A 154 -8.73 -9.78 24.88
CA ALA A 154 -8.61 -9.76 23.44
C ALA A 154 -7.29 -9.10 23.02
N ILE A 155 -6.54 -9.78 22.16
CA ILE A 155 -5.32 -9.26 21.56
C ILE A 155 -5.57 -9.09 20.06
N ARG A 156 -5.37 -7.88 19.56
CA ARG A 156 -5.47 -7.53 18.14
C ARG A 156 -4.11 -7.03 17.67
N GLN A 157 -3.72 -7.38 16.45
CA GLN A 157 -2.44 -6.97 15.87
C GLN A 157 -2.65 -6.39 14.49
N GLU A 158 -1.87 -5.38 14.15
CA GLU A 158 -1.83 -4.77 12.84
C GLU A 158 -0.39 -4.47 12.43
N LYS A 159 0.01 -4.97 11.25
CA LYS A 159 1.27 -4.56 10.63
C LYS A 159 1.08 -3.18 10.00
N LEU A 160 1.90 -2.22 10.42
CA LEU A 160 1.96 -0.90 9.82
C LEU A 160 2.75 -0.96 8.49
N GLN A 161 2.65 0.09 7.69
CA GLN A 161 3.46 0.21 6.49
C GLN A 161 4.95 0.22 6.86
N ASP A 162 5.75 -0.59 6.14
CA ASP A 162 7.19 -0.64 6.33
C ASP A 162 7.80 0.75 6.15
N GLN A 163 8.66 1.14 7.08
CA GLN A 163 9.29 2.45 7.09
C GLN A 163 10.71 2.31 6.53
N SER A 164 11.01 3.08 5.49
CA SER A 164 12.38 3.28 5.06
C SER A 164 13.08 4.16 6.10
N ALA A 165 14.12 3.65 6.70
CA ALA A 165 15.03 4.44 7.52
C ALA A 165 15.92 5.28 6.59
N VAL A 166 15.30 6.19 5.83
CA VAL A 166 16.04 7.12 4.97
C VAL A 166 16.82 8.06 5.87
N TRP A 167 18.05 7.68 6.11
CA TRP A 167 19.05 8.52 6.73
C TRP A 167 19.26 9.74 5.84
N GLY A 168 18.65 10.81 6.20
CA GLY A 168 19.02 12.11 5.67
C GLY A 168 20.44 12.49 6.14
N LEU A 169 21.40 11.67 5.82
CA LEU A 169 22.80 12.08 5.83
C LEU A 169 22.95 13.10 4.71
N LYS A 170 22.63 14.36 5.02
CA LYS A 170 23.25 15.48 4.33
C LYS A 170 24.72 15.42 4.71
N LEU A 171 25.52 14.77 3.85
CA LEU A 171 26.95 14.97 3.80
C LEU A 171 27.26 16.43 3.46
#